data_e4daed35ab8675169f00694514f33aa1
#
_entry.id   e4daed35ab8675169f00694514f33aa1
#
_cell.length_a   1.000
_cell.length_b   1.000
_cell.length_c   1.000
_cell.angle_alpha   90.00
_cell.angle_beta   90.00
_cell.angle_gamma   90.00
#
_symmetry.space_group_name_H-M   'P 1'
#
loop_
_entity.id
_entity.type
_entity.pdbx_description
1 polymer ?
#
loop_
_entity_poly.entity_id
_entity_poly.type
_entity_poly.pdbx_seq_one_letter_code
_entity_poly.pdbx_strand_id
1 'polypeptide(L)'
;MKKFILSLFLLTVFSGICFSQSKKFEGYDNMPWGTTLEEFKKQNPSAYDETKADNIIRNEKLYYKDGNSVTRVYRFFDNKLCWGRTVYEDPSEATCDAIIEKLKEEYGPLYDFNEGKDKDSEYFILSWYPSTNLTVMFELQQIYNAYGRVSSTLLFITYQNDKIMADIKNYEKQQKKKNLEL
;
A
#
# COMPACT_ATOMS: atom_id res chain seq x y z
N MET A 1 14.67 15.71 -53.11
CA MET A 1 13.34 15.30 -52.59
C MET A 1 13.40 14.18 -51.53
N LYS A 2 14.33 13.23 -51.53
CA LYS A 2 14.40 12.15 -50.52
C LYS A 2 14.77 12.59 -49.09
N LYS A 3 15.47 13.72 -48.93
CA LYS A 3 15.88 14.22 -47.59
C LYS A 3 14.77 14.95 -46.85
N PHE A 4 13.74 15.46 -47.55
CA PHE A 4 12.63 16.18 -46.92
C PHE A 4 11.58 15.22 -46.34
N ILE A 5 11.45 14.03 -46.88
CA ILE A 5 10.48 13.01 -46.41
C ILE A 5 10.97 12.35 -45.10
N LEU A 6 12.30 12.21 -44.94
CA LEU A 6 12.88 11.62 -43.74
C LEU A 6 12.75 12.54 -42.51
N SER A 7 12.81 13.87 -42.71
CA SER A 7 12.67 14.87 -41.64
C SER A 7 11.22 14.99 -41.15
N LEU A 8 10.25 14.78 -42.06
CA LEU A 8 8.83 14.85 -41.68
C LEU A 8 8.39 13.58 -40.93
N PHE A 9 9.03 12.43 -41.20
CA PHE A 9 8.74 11.17 -40.50
C PHE A 9 9.29 11.14 -39.06
N LEU A 10 10.41 11.85 -38.82
CA LEU A 10 10.96 11.97 -37.45
C LEU A 10 10.15 12.89 -36.55
N LEU A 11 9.44 13.88 -37.11
CA LEU A 11 8.61 14.82 -36.33
C LEU A 11 7.27 14.20 -35.92
N THR A 12 6.75 13.19 -36.63
CA THR A 12 5.49 12.54 -36.31
C THR A 12 5.62 11.42 -35.27
N VAL A 13 6.82 10.91 -35.04
CA VAL A 13 7.05 9.85 -34.02
C VAL A 13 7.19 10.43 -32.61
N PHE A 14 7.54 11.74 -32.47
CA PHE A 14 7.67 12.39 -31.17
C PHE A 14 6.38 13.02 -30.63
N SER A 15 5.33 13.14 -31.43
CA SER A 15 4.06 13.75 -31.00
C SER A 15 3.04 12.75 -30.42
N GLY A 16 3.40 11.48 -30.30
CA GLY A 16 2.50 10.40 -29.87
C GLY A 16 2.62 9.96 -28.40
N ILE A 17 3.57 10.51 -27.62
CA ILE A 17 3.70 10.17 -26.21
C ILE A 17 3.24 11.35 -25.35
N CYS A 18 2.05 11.84 -25.59
CA CYS A 18 1.25 12.41 -24.49
C CYS A 18 0.76 11.22 -23.66
N PHE A 19 1.59 10.76 -22.72
CA PHE A 19 1.07 10.06 -21.57
C PHE A 19 0.07 11.02 -20.91
N SER A 20 -1.19 10.84 -21.20
CA SER A 20 -2.26 11.30 -20.33
C SER A 20 -1.96 10.63 -19.00
N GLN A 21 -1.27 11.35 -18.12
CA GLN A 21 -1.24 11.01 -16.71
C GLN A 21 -2.67 11.18 -16.21
N SER A 22 -3.49 10.14 -16.40
CA SER A 22 -4.72 10.03 -15.64
C SER A 22 -4.29 10.21 -14.19
N LYS A 23 -4.83 11.22 -13.54
CA LYS A 23 -4.54 11.50 -12.12
C LYS A 23 -4.82 10.20 -11.38
N LYS A 24 -3.75 9.49 -10.97
CA LYS A 24 -3.89 8.19 -10.33
C LYS A 24 -4.70 8.39 -9.06
N PHE A 25 -5.63 7.48 -8.81
CA PHE A 25 -6.44 7.52 -7.60
C PHE A 25 -5.52 7.40 -6.38
N GLU A 26 -5.54 8.41 -5.52
CA GLU A 26 -4.80 8.42 -4.27
C GLU A 26 -5.74 8.05 -3.12
N GLY A 27 -5.72 6.79 -2.74
CA GLY A 27 -6.62 6.26 -1.74
C GLY A 27 -6.48 4.75 -1.58
N TYR A 28 -7.45 4.13 -0.91
CA TYR A 28 -7.53 2.69 -0.74
C TYR A 28 -8.98 2.22 -0.80
N ASP A 29 -9.25 1.10 -1.49
CA ASP A 29 -10.58 0.45 -1.62
C ASP A 29 -11.67 1.46 -2.05
N ASN A 30 -11.40 2.26 -3.09
CA ASN A 30 -12.23 3.34 -3.62
C ASN A 30 -12.48 4.51 -2.67
N MET A 31 -11.78 4.61 -1.56
CA MET A 31 -11.86 5.73 -0.62
C MET A 31 -10.62 6.63 -0.74
N PRO A 32 -10.78 7.93 -1.01
CA PRO A 32 -9.68 8.88 -1.03
C PRO A 32 -8.96 8.96 0.34
N TRP A 33 -7.68 9.29 0.32
CA TRP A 33 -6.98 9.65 1.54
C TRP A 33 -7.67 10.82 2.25
N GLY A 34 -7.74 10.74 3.58
CA GLY A 34 -8.44 11.73 4.39
C GLY A 34 -9.94 11.49 4.54
N THR A 35 -10.52 10.45 3.90
CA THR A 35 -11.89 10.01 4.21
C THR A 35 -12.06 9.89 5.71
N THR A 36 -13.10 10.51 6.25
CA THR A 36 -13.34 10.49 7.69
C THR A 36 -13.81 9.11 8.18
N LEU A 37 -13.53 8.80 9.43
CA LEU A 37 -14.00 7.55 10.03
C LEU A 37 -15.53 7.40 9.98
N GLU A 38 -16.25 8.51 10.07
CA GLU A 38 -17.70 8.51 9.97
C GLU A 38 -18.20 8.15 8.56
N GLU A 39 -17.61 8.75 7.53
CA GLU A 39 -17.90 8.41 6.12
C GLU A 39 -17.53 6.96 5.80
N PHE A 40 -16.39 6.50 6.32
CA PHE A 40 -15.96 5.10 6.18
C PHE A 40 -17.01 4.13 6.76
N LYS A 41 -17.48 4.36 7.99
CA LYS A 41 -18.47 3.49 8.64
C LYS A 41 -19.80 3.44 7.89
N LYS A 42 -20.22 4.55 7.29
CA LYS A 42 -21.42 4.60 6.45
C LYS A 42 -21.27 3.73 5.19
N GLN A 43 -20.09 3.74 4.57
CA GLN A 43 -19.81 2.97 3.36
C GLN A 43 -19.48 1.49 3.64
N ASN A 44 -18.98 1.19 4.84
CA ASN A 44 -18.53 -0.14 5.25
C ASN A 44 -19.19 -0.57 6.57
N PRO A 45 -20.50 -0.80 6.60
CA PRO A 45 -21.23 -1.13 7.83
C PRO A 45 -20.83 -2.48 8.45
N SER A 46 -20.21 -3.37 7.67
CA SER A 46 -19.70 -4.67 8.13
C SER A 46 -18.26 -4.61 8.68
N ALA A 47 -17.59 -3.45 8.59
CA ALA A 47 -16.25 -3.32 9.14
C ALA A 47 -16.31 -3.20 10.67
N TYR A 48 -15.38 -3.86 11.35
CA TYR A 48 -15.29 -3.90 12.81
C TYR A 48 -14.01 -3.27 13.33
N ASP A 49 -14.06 -2.77 14.56
CA ASP A 49 -12.97 -2.04 15.22
C ASP A 49 -12.02 -3.02 15.93
N GLU A 50 -10.77 -3.03 15.51
CA GLU A 50 -9.66 -3.80 16.12
C GLU A 50 -8.59 -2.87 16.74
N THR A 51 -9.00 -1.67 17.13
CA THR A 51 -8.10 -0.67 17.71
C THR A 51 -7.59 -1.15 19.08
N LYS A 52 -6.28 -1.35 19.20
CA LYS A 52 -5.63 -1.71 20.47
C LYS A 52 -5.27 -0.48 21.28
N ALA A 53 -4.98 -0.66 22.60
CA ALA A 53 -4.62 0.42 23.49
C ALA A 53 -3.44 1.27 22.96
N ASP A 54 -2.40 0.64 22.41
CA ASP A 54 -1.26 1.35 21.83
C ASP A 54 -1.63 2.23 20.62
N ASN A 55 -2.62 1.82 19.83
CA ASN A 55 -3.13 2.64 18.73
C ASN A 55 -3.86 3.89 19.25
N ILE A 56 -4.62 3.76 20.35
CA ILE A 56 -5.32 4.91 20.97
C ILE A 56 -4.32 5.97 21.44
N ILE A 57 -3.20 5.55 22.06
CA ILE A 57 -2.13 6.45 22.50
C ILE A 57 -1.52 7.21 21.31
N ARG A 58 -1.47 6.58 20.13
CA ARG A 58 -0.96 7.17 18.89
C ARG A 58 -2.00 7.97 18.11
N ASN A 59 -3.22 8.13 18.65
CA ASN A 59 -4.36 8.74 17.96
C ASN A 59 -4.72 8.00 16.66
N GLU A 60 -4.60 6.68 16.67
CA GLU A 60 -4.87 5.80 15.54
C GLU A 60 -6.08 4.91 15.82
N LYS A 61 -6.78 4.54 14.75
CA LYS A 61 -7.83 3.51 14.79
C LYS A 61 -7.63 2.52 13.65
N LEU A 62 -7.90 1.25 13.95
CA LEU A 62 -7.81 0.15 13.00
C LEU A 62 -9.18 -0.48 12.81
N TYR A 63 -9.57 -0.64 11.57
CA TYR A 63 -10.80 -1.32 11.16
C TYR A 63 -10.48 -2.45 10.21
N TYR A 64 -11.19 -3.56 10.38
CA TYR A 64 -11.08 -4.75 9.56
C TYR A 64 -12.40 -5.02 8.85
N LYS A 65 -12.30 -5.53 7.63
CA LYS A 65 -13.44 -5.97 6.83
C LYS A 65 -13.08 -7.27 6.15
N ASP A 66 -13.67 -8.35 6.61
CA ASP A 66 -13.47 -9.66 6.02
C ASP A 66 -14.29 -9.81 4.74
N GLY A 67 -13.70 -10.52 3.79
CA GLY A 67 -14.32 -10.94 2.54
C GLY A 67 -13.96 -12.39 2.25
N ASN A 68 -14.43 -12.93 1.15
CA ASN A 68 -14.11 -14.27 0.71
C ASN A 68 -12.60 -14.34 0.38
N SER A 69 -11.81 -15.04 1.21
CA SER A 69 -10.35 -15.24 1.06
C SER A 69 -9.49 -13.97 1.12
N VAL A 70 -10.06 -12.85 1.52
CA VAL A 70 -9.35 -11.57 1.56
C VAL A 70 -9.82 -10.75 2.74
N THR A 71 -8.89 -10.32 3.60
CA THR A 71 -9.16 -9.35 4.67
C THR A 71 -8.62 -7.99 4.28
N ARG A 72 -9.42 -6.95 4.45
CA ARG A 72 -9.01 -5.56 4.27
C ARG A 72 -8.84 -4.88 5.60
N VAL A 73 -7.73 -4.16 5.75
CA VAL A 73 -7.37 -3.41 6.96
C VAL A 73 -7.30 -1.94 6.62
N TYR A 74 -7.92 -1.11 7.43
CA TYR A 74 -7.96 0.34 7.27
C TYR A 74 -7.40 1.00 8.52
N ARG A 75 -6.46 1.93 8.34
CA ARG A 75 -5.87 2.69 9.43
C ARG A 75 -6.21 4.15 9.29
N PHE A 76 -6.69 4.70 10.39
CA PHE A 76 -7.05 6.09 10.53
C PHE A 76 -6.10 6.76 11.52
N PHE A 77 -5.63 7.93 11.18
CA PHE A 77 -4.92 8.83 12.07
C PHE A 77 -5.72 10.13 12.17
N ASP A 78 -5.97 10.61 13.38
CA ASP A 78 -6.83 11.76 13.63
C ASP A 78 -8.19 11.66 12.90
N ASN A 79 -8.81 10.46 12.97
CA ASN A 79 -10.05 10.10 12.29
C ASN A 79 -10.03 10.21 10.75
N LYS A 80 -8.87 10.26 10.11
CA LYS A 80 -8.71 10.33 8.65
C LYS A 80 -7.98 9.10 8.12
N LEU A 81 -8.51 8.50 7.05
CA LEU A 81 -7.89 7.36 6.38
C LEU A 81 -6.51 7.74 5.87
N CYS A 82 -5.49 7.01 6.27
CA CYS A 82 -4.10 7.27 5.92
C CYS A 82 -3.34 6.07 5.37
N TRP A 83 -3.87 4.87 5.56
CA TRP A 83 -3.22 3.64 5.18
C TRP A 83 -4.26 2.54 4.99
N GLY A 84 -4.02 1.63 4.06
CA GLY A 84 -4.85 0.47 3.81
C GLY A 84 -4.02 -0.75 3.40
N ARG A 85 -4.48 -1.94 3.78
CA ARG A 85 -3.82 -3.20 3.46
C ARG A 85 -4.85 -4.25 3.08
N THR A 86 -4.60 -4.95 1.99
CA THR A 86 -5.31 -6.16 1.60
C THR A 86 -4.44 -7.36 1.97
N VAL A 87 -5.01 -8.33 2.66
CA VAL A 87 -4.33 -9.54 3.13
C VAL A 87 -4.95 -10.75 2.42
N TYR A 88 -4.12 -11.57 1.82
CA TYR A 88 -4.48 -12.88 1.27
C TYR A 88 -3.78 -13.95 2.10
N GLU A 89 -4.52 -14.97 2.51
CA GLU A 89 -3.99 -16.14 3.20
C GLU A 89 -3.76 -17.26 2.19
N ASP A 90 -2.57 -17.86 2.22
CA ASP A 90 -2.14 -18.96 1.37
C ASP A 90 -2.45 -18.75 -0.14
N PRO A 91 -2.05 -17.60 -0.73
CA PRO A 91 -2.30 -17.33 -2.15
C PRO A 91 -1.55 -18.31 -3.03
N SER A 92 -2.14 -18.69 -4.17
CA SER A 92 -1.42 -19.46 -5.18
C SER A 92 -0.34 -18.58 -5.86
N GLU A 93 0.68 -19.23 -6.41
CA GLU A 93 1.71 -18.54 -7.22
C GLU A 93 1.09 -17.73 -8.35
N ALA A 94 0.12 -18.33 -9.07
CA ALA A 94 -0.61 -17.64 -10.14
C ALA A 94 -1.37 -16.39 -9.64
N THR A 95 -1.86 -16.40 -8.39
CA THR A 95 -2.49 -15.22 -7.77
C THR A 95 -1.43 -14.14 -7.51
N CYS A 96 -0.28 -14.51 -6.98
CA CYS A 96 0.82 -13.58 -6.74
C CYS A 96 1.30 -12.92 -8.03
N ASP A 97 1.52 -13.72 -9.08
CA ASP A 97 1.96 -13.23 -10.39
C ASP A 97 0.95 -12.26 -11.02
N ALA A 98 -0.34 -12.64 -11.01
CA ALA A 98 -1.40 -11.78 -11.54
C ALA A 98 -1.49 -10.43 -10.82
N ILE A 99 -1.28 -10.42 -9.50
CA ILE A 99 -1.27 -9.18 -8.70
C ILE A 99 -0.04 -8.34 -9.05
N ILE A 100 1.14 -8.95 -9.13
CA ILE A 100 2.38 -8.24 -9.50
C ILE A 100 2.24 -7.60 -10.89
N GLU A 101 1.75 -8.34 -11.88
CA GLU A 101 1.55 -7.81 -13.23
C GLU A 101 0.54 -6.64 -13.23
N LYS A 102 -0.57 -6.77 -12.52
CA LYS A 102 -1.54 -5.67 -12.35
C LYS A 102 -0.91 -4.42 -11.72
N LEU A 103 -0.07 -4.59 -10.68
CA LEU A 103 0.60 -3.46 -10.03
C LEU A 103 1.63 -2.82 -10.97
N LYS A 104 2.34 -3.60 -11.78
CA LYS A 104 3.25 -3.08 -12.83
C LYS A 104 2.50 -2.31 -13.91
N GLU A 105 1.36 -2.81 -14.37
CA GLU A 105 0.51 -2.11 -15.35
C GLU A 105 0.00 -0.79 -14.79
N GLU A 106 -0.42 -0.77 -13.51
CA GLU A 106 -1.01 0.40 -12.89
C GLU A 106 0.04 1.44 -12.47
N TYR A 107 1.17 1.00 -11.88
CA TYR A 107 2.17 1.89 -11.26
C TYR A 107 3.49 1.96 -12.01
N GLY A 108 3.65 1.20 -13.09
CA GLY A 108 4.87 1.17 -13.90
C GLY A 108 5.92 0.21 -13.35
N PRO A 109 7.18 0.33 -13.85
CA PRO A 109 8.25 -0.56 -13.45
C PRO A 109 8.53 -0.47 -11.95
N LEU A 110 8.94 -1.60 -11.38
CA LEU A 110 9.35 -1.71 -9.99
C LEU A 110 10.52 -0.76 -9.68
N TYR A 111 10.43 -0.08 -8.55
CA TYR A 111 11.50 0.82 -8.07
C TYR A 111 12.43 0.16 -7.09
N ASP A 112 11.87 -0.53 -6.09
CA ASP A 112 12.62 -1.13 -5.01
C ASP A 112 12.25 -2.59 -4.80
N PHE A 113 13.29 -3.39 -4.50
CA PHE A 113 13.18 -4.75 -4.02
C PHE A 113 13.89 -4.86 -2.68
N ASN A 114 13.24 -5.46 -1.70
CA ASN A 114 13.82 -5.78 -0.40
C ASN A 114 13.44 -7.19 -0.01
N GLU A 115 14.34 -7.89 0.64
CA GLU A 115 14.10 -9.22 1.19
C GLU A 115 14.70 -9.33 2.59
N GLY A 116 14.16 -10.21 3.40
CA GLY A 116 14.66 -10.43 4.74
C GLY A 116 14.23 -11.78 5.29
N LYS A 117 14.91 -12.16 6.36
CA LYS A 117 14.66 -13.41 7.06
C LYS A 117 14.73 -13.16 8.55
N ASP A 118 13.67 -13.56 9.24
CA ASP A 118 13.62 -13.67 10.70
C ASP A 118 13.76 -15.14 11.12
N LYS A 119 13.72 -15.40 12.43
CA LYS A 119 13.81 -16.75 12.97
C LYS A 119 12.76 -17.70 12.40
N ASP A 120 11.53 -17.20 12.27
CA ASP A 120 10.35 -18.00 11.94
C ASP A 120 9.66 -17.54 10.65
N SER A 121 10.27 -16.62 9.88
CA SER A 121 9.70 -16.13 8.62
C SER A 121 10.74 -15.65 7.64
N GLU A 122 10.42 -15.77 6.35
CA GLU A 122 11.11 -15.11 5.24
C GLU A 122 10.11 -14.21 4.51
N TYR A 123 10.59 -13.07 4.02
CA TYR A 123 9.73 -12.15 3.27
C TYR A 123 10.50 -11.49 2.12
N PHE A 124 9.75 -11.10 1.09
CA PHE A 124 10.23 -10.13 0.12
C PHE A 124 9.17 -9.05 -0.13
N ILE A 125 9.64 -7.86 -0.47
CA ILE A 125 8.82 -6.67 -0.67
C ILE A 125 9.17 -6.05 -2.02
N LEU A 126 8.16 -5.74 -2.82
CA LEU A 126 8.25 -4.93 -4.02
C LEU A 126 7.56 -3.61 -3.75
N SER A 127 8.21 -2.49 -4.04
CA SER A 127 7.69 -1.16 -3.74
C SER A 127 7.58 -0.29 -4.98
N TRP A 128 6.47 0.44 -5.10
CA TRP A 128 6.21 1.46 -6.12
C TRP A 128 5.96 2.80 -5.43
N TYR A 129 6.43 3.86 -6.06
CA TYR A 129 6.28 5.23 -5.59
C TYR A 129 5.60 6.07 -6.68
N PRO A 130 4.29 5.86 -6.94
CA PRO A 130 3.60 6.49 -8.06
C PRO A 130 3.45 8.00 -7.92
N SER A 131 3.57 8.53 -6.71
CA SER A 131 3.64 9.97 -6.43
C SER A 131 4.50 10.22 -5.19
N THR A 132 4.77 11.49 -4.89
CA THR A 132 5.52 11.90 -3.69
C THR A 132 4.78 11.60 -2.37
N ASN A 133 3.50 11.29 -2.46
CA ASN A 133 2.63 11.06 -1.29
C ASN A 133 2.03 9.66 -1.24
N LEU A 134 2.39 8.78 -2.17
CA LEU A 134 1.83 7.44 -2.24
C LEU A 134 2.92 6.40 -2.39
N THR A 135 2.99 5.49 -1.45
CA THR A 135 3.75 4.23 -1.56
C THR A 135 2.77 3.06 -1.68
N VAL A 136 3.04 2.18 -2.64
CA VAL A 136 2.33 0.91 -2.82
C VAL A 136 3.34 -0.21 -2.65
N MET A 137 3.01 -1.21 -1.82
CA MET A 137 3.90 -2.33 -1.52
C MET A 137 3.18 -3.65 -1.73
N PHE A 138 3.84 -4.57 -2.41
CA PHE A 138 3.53 -5.99 -2.42
C PHE A 138 4.52 -6.67 -1.49
N GLU A 139 4.04 -7.37 -0.48
CA GLU A 139 4.86 -8.11 0.48
C GLU A 139 4.37 -9.55 0.54
N LEU A 140 5.26 -10.52 0.26
CA LEU A 140 4.99 -11.94 0.46
C LEU A 140 5.82 -12.44 1.62
N GLN A 141 5.15 -12.99 2.63
CA GLN A 141 5.76 -13.53 3.83
C GLN A 141 5.46 -15.02 3.95
N GLN A 142 6.50 -15.84 4.09
CA GLN A 142 6.40 -17.26 4.42
C GLN A 142 6.71 -17.45 5.91
N ILE A 143 5.80 -18.11 6.61
CA ILE A 143 5.94 -18.41 8.04
C ILE A 143 6.30 -19.89 8.20
N TYR A 144 7.31 -20.17 9.00
CA TYR A 144 7.81 -21.53 9.22
C TYR A 144 7.38 -22.06 10.58
N ASN A 145 7.05 -23.34 10.64
CA ASN A 145 6.83 -24.03 11.90
C ASN A 145 8.14 -24.44 12.58
N ALA A 146 8.05 -25.02 13.77
CA ALA A 146 9.22 -25.47 14.56
C ALA A 146 10.10 -26.52 13.84
N TYR A 147 9.60 -27.14 12.77
CA TYR A 147 10.34 -28.12 11.96
C TYR A 147 10.95 -27.51 10.69
N GLY A 148 10.90 -26.18 10.54
CA GLY A 148 11.43 -25.48 9.36
C GLY A 148 10.61 -25.69 8.08
N ARG A 149 9.34 -26.11 8.20
CA ARG A 149 8.42 -26.23 7.06
C ARG A 149 7.51 -25.02 7.00
N VAL A 150 7.20 -24.53 5.79
CA VAL A 150 6.21 -23.47 5.60
C VAL A 150 4.89 -23.93 6.21
N SER A 151 4.37 -23.15 7.15
CA SER A 151 3.09 -23.38 7.81
C SER A 151 1.98 -22.50 7.24
N SER A 152 2.34 -21.33 6.72
CA SER A 152 1.42 -20.36 6.12
C SER A 152 2.18 -19.41 5.22
N THR A 153 1.52 -18.91 4.18
CA THR A 153 2.00 -17.84 3.31
C THR A 153 1.02 -16.69 3.38
N LEU A 154 1.51 -15.50 3.68
CA LEU A 154 0.69 -14.28 3.71
C LEU A 154 1.15 -13.35 2.60
N LEU A 155 0.19 -12.84 1.83
CA LEU A 155 0.43 -11.78 0.87
C LEU A 155 -0.26 -10.51 1.32
N PHE A 156 0.49 -9.43 1.37
CA PHE A 156 0.02 -8.10 1.72
C PHE A 156 0.16 -7.16 0.54
N ILE A 157 -0.92 -6.47 0.19
CA ILE A 157 -0.88 -5.31 -0.71
C ILE A 157 -1.17 -4.08 0.14
N THR A 158 -0.17 -3.25 0.34
CA THR A 158 -0.25 -2.09 1.22
C THR A 158 -0.22 -0.81 0.41
N TYR A 159 -1.12 0.11 0.74
CA TYR A 159 -1.21 1.47 0.22
C TYR A 159 -1.04 2.44 1.39
N GLN A 160 -0.17 3.43 1.26
CA GLN A 160 0.02 4.41 2.33
C GLN A 160 0.16 5.83 1.80
N ASN A 161 -0.39 6.78 2.54
CA ASN A 161 -0.14 8.19 2.32
C ASN A 161 1.11 8.62 3.08
N ASP A 162 2.21 8.84 2.37
CA ASP A 162 3.52 9.12 2.98
C ASP A 162 3.55 10.44 3.75
N LYS A 163 2.77 11.44 3.33
CA LYS A 163 2.65 12.71 4.04
C LYS A 163 2.01 12.49 5.42
N ILE A 164 0.88 11.79 5.47
CA ILE A 164 0.19 11.52 6.74
C ILE A 164 1.06 10.60 7.62
N MET A 165 1.77 9.62 7.02
CA MET A 165 2.71 8.77 7.77
C MET A 165 3.87 9.56 8.39
N ALA A 166 4.35 10.62 7.73
CA ALA A 166 5.33 11.52 8.30
C ALA A 166 4.75 12.33 9.49
N ASP A 167 3.50 12.77 9.40
CA ASP A 167 2.80 13.46 10.49
C ASP A 167 2.63 12.55 11.71
N ILE A 168 2.31 11.26 11.51
CA ILE A 168 2.24 10.25 12.59
C ILE A 168 3.59 10.13 13.31
N LYS A 169 4.69 9.98 12.56
CA LYS A 169 6.04 9.90 13.15
C LYS A 169 6.40 11.16 13.96
N ASN A 170 6.02 12.33 13.47
CA ASN A 170 6.23 13.58 14.19
C ASN A 170 5.40 13.64 15.47
N TYR A 171 4.15 13.24 15.43
CA TYR A 171 3.28 13.14 16.60
C TYR A 171 3.86 12.18 17.65
N GLU A 172 4.26 10.97 17.28
CA GLU A 172 4.90 10.01 18.18
C GLU A 172 6.17 10.57 18.84
N LYS A 173 7.01 11.27 18.05
CA LYS A 173 8.21 11.92 18.58
C LYS A 173 7.89 13.00 19.62
N GLN A 174 6.83 13.78 19.39
CA GLN A 174 6.38 14.80 20.35
C GLN A 174 5.84 14.17 21.63
N GLN A 175 5.04 13.10 21.55
CA GLN A 175 4.53 12.39 22.72
C GLN A 175 5.66 11.77 23.56
N LYS A 176 6.65 11.15 22.90
CA LYS A 176 7.84 10.62 23.59
C LYS A 176 8.61 11.71 24.35
N LYS A 177 8.77 12.90 23.76
CA LYS A 177 9.41 14.03 24.43
C LYS A 177 8.64 14.47 25.68
N LYS A 178 7.32 14.64 25.58
CA LYS A 178 6.46 15.01 26.73
C LYS A 178 6.56 14.02 27.87
N ASN A 179 6.65 12.71 27.56
CA ASN A 179 6.77 11.66 28.59
C ASN A 179 8.17 11.59 29.24
N LEU A 180 9.19 12.21 28.63
CA LEU A 180 10.54 12.27 29.20
C LEU A 180 10.79 13.54 30.05
N GLU A 181 9.91 14.55 29.92
CA GLU A 181 9.97 15.81 30.67
C GLU A 181 9.15 15.75 31.98
N LEU A 182 8.53 14.60 32.30
CA LEU A 182 7.84 14.30 33.57
C LEU A 182 8.73 13.44 34.47
#